data_19338a697412c632bcbd471dc16a3de1
#
_entry.id   19338a697412c632bcbd471dc16a3de1
#
_cell.length_a   1.000
_cell.length_b   1.000
_cell.length_c   1.000
_cell.angle_alpha   90.00
_cell.angle_beta   90.00
_cell.angle_gamma   90.00
#
_symmetry.space_group_name_H-M   'P 1'
#
loop_
_entity.id
_entity.type
_entity.pdbx_description
1 polymer ?
#
loop_
_entity_poly.entity_id
_entity_poly.type
_entity_poly.pdbx_seq_one_letter_code
_entity_poly.pdbx_strand_id
1 'polypeptide(L)'
;MAECIIPAWWNRLSSICINNLIISENCAINKRLNLPCLAKIWDTAIGGWLEGKHMHRERVSENVFWFQSEVYAQVTAGVIVGPQWAVVIDTLALPEEALTMREFIEHELGVQVRYVINTHYHADHCWGNCFFPGAIVVGHARCRQYLVEEGVASLESAQKQNPSLRQVKIVPPHLTFETGEMTLRVGKKNLILSTTPGHSSDGISVLVEEDRVLFAGDAFMPLPFIVDGDADDMLASIKKMGKMGLENIIQGHGDIILRGEIDAAVRDNVNYLNNIKKAVKAGGRRKNAAEYLEEIAIEDCGKSRVHLGGLAETLHRRNLRALHRQMFGE
;
A
#
# COMPACT_ATOMS: atom_id res chain seq x y z
N MET A 1 -23.61 -5.32 17.19
CA MET A 1 -22.33 -4.72 17.62
C MET A 1 -21.28 -5.40 16.77
N ALA A 2 -20.87 -4.74 15.69
CA ALA A 2 -19.81 -5.23 14.82
C ALA A 2 -18.49 -4.94 15.52
N GLU A 3 -17.76 -5.97 15.88
CA GLU A 3 -16.37 -5.84 16.32
C GLU A 3 -15.56 -5.34 15.12
N CYS A 4 -15.07 -4.09 15.22
CA CYS A 4 -14.19 -3.49 14.24
C CYS A 4 -12.87 -4.25 14.29
N ILE A 5 -12.69 -5.20 13.37
CA ILE A 5 -11.49 -6.04 13.29
C ILE A 5 -10.42 -5.18 12.62
N ILE A 6 -9.58 -4.53 13.44
CA ILE A 6 -8.28 -4.05 12.94
C ILE A 6 -7.59 -5.25 12.33
N PRO A 7 -7.06 -5.17 11.12
CA PRO A 7 -6.33 -6.28 10.55
C PRO A 7 -5.22 -6.71 11.51
N ALA A 8 -5.20 -7.96 11.93
CA ALA A 8 -4.25 -8.46 12.95
C ALA A 8 -2.77 -8.37 12.51
N TRP A 9 -2.48 -8.04 11.26
CA TRP A 9 -1.14 -7.75 10.77
C TRP A 9 -0.61 -6.39 11.27
N TRP A 10 -1.50 -5.41 11.56
CA TRP A 10 -1.12 -4.16 12.20
C TRP A 10 -0.42 -4.39 13.53
N ASN A 11 -0.93 -5.33 14.34
CA ASN A 11 -0.35 -5.67 15.64
C ASN A 11 1.01 -6.40 15.55
N ARG A 12 1.33 -7.04 14.40
CA ARG A 12 2.62 -7.72 14.22
C ARG A 12 3.67 -6.81 13.59
N LEU A 13 3.29 -5.90 12.70
CA LEU A 13 4.24 -4.93 12.13
C LEU A 13 4.69 -3.91 13.16
N SER A 14 3.78 -3.44 14.01
CA SER A 14 4.18 -2.59 15.16
C SER A 14 5.12 -3.32 16.13
N SER A 15 4.97 -4.63 16.32
CA SER A 15 5.87 -5.43 17.17
C SER A 15 7.25 -5.65 16.54
N ILE A 16 7.37 -5.73 15.22
CA ILE A 16 8.65 -5.87 14.52
C ILE A 16 9.40 -4.54 14.48
N CYS A 17 8.72 -3.43 14.27
CA CYS A 17 9.32 -2.10 14.36
C CYS A 17 9.73 -1.73 15.79
N ILE A 18 8.98 -2.15 16.82
CA ILE A 18 9.29 -1.90 18.23
C ILE A 18 10.50 -2.71 18.71
N ASN A 19 10.70 -3.93 18.20
CA ASN A 19 11.86 -4.75 18.62
C ASN A 19 13.20 -4.24 18.09
N ASN A 20 13.24 -3.42 17.05
CA ASN A 20 14.47 -2.72 16.64
C ASN A 20 14.68 -1.38 17.34
N LEU A 21 13.72 -0.90 18.14
CA LEU A 21 13.83 0.33 18.95
C LEU A 21 14.06 0.04 20.46
N ILE A 22 14.11 -1.22 20.89
CA ILE A 22 14.43 -1.59 22.28
C ILE A 22 15.94 -1.89 22.41
N ILE A 23 16.77 -0.90 22.11
CA ILE A 23 18.14 -0.80 22.64
C ILE A 23 18.32 0.62 23.14
N SER A 24 17.79 0.96 24.33
CA SER A 24 18.34 2.03 25.16
C SER A 24 17.63 2.27 26.50
N GLU A 25 16.95 1.31 27.09
CA GLU A 25 16.53 1.45 28.49
C GLU A 25 17.46 0.71 29.47
N ASN A 26 18.78 0.93 29.35
CA ASN A 26 19.72 0.63 30.40
C ASN A 26 20.78 1.74 30.50
N CYS A 27 20.33 2.97 30.76
CA CYS A 27 21.24 4.05 31.14
C CYS A 27 20.73 4.77 32.41
N ALA A 28 20.53 3.98 33.47
CA ALA A 28 20.28 4.48 34.81
C ALA A 28 21.58 4.51 35.64
N ILE A 29 22.74 4.79 35.01
CA ILE A 29 24.01 5.06 35.72
C ILE A 29 24.73 6.19 34.97
N ASN A 30 24.39 7.45 35.30
CA ASN A 30 25.29 8.58 35.21
C ASN A 30 24.62 9.89 35.64
N LYS A 31 24.12 9.91 36.89
CA LYS A 31 23.85 11.17 37.61
C LYS A 31 25.03 11.54 38.50
N ARG A 32 26.22 11.62 37.97
CA ARG A 32 27.38 12.24 38.63
C ARG A 32 28.53 12.48 37.67
N LEU A 33 28.38 13.42 36.76
CA LEU A 33 29.51 14.15 36.15
C LEU A 33 28.95 15.34 35.39
N ASN A 34 29.12 16.53 35.98
CA ASN A 34 28.75 17.81 35.39
C ASN A 34 29.77 18.14 34.28
N LEU A 35 29.45 17.88 33.02
CA LEU A 35 30.24 18.28 31.86
C LEU A 35 29.33 18.90 30.79
N PRO A 36 29.37 20.25 30.61
CA PRO A 36 28.49 20.95 29.64
C PRO A 36 28.93 20.79 28.17
N CYS A 37 29.85 19.86 27.85
CA CYS A 37 30.37 19.71 26.48
C CYS A 37 29.87 18.49 25.72
N LEU A 38 29.13 17.57 26.35
CA LEU A 38 28.64 16.35 25.68
C LEU A 38 27.26 16.53 25.04
N ALA A 39 26.45 17.51 25.46
CA ALA A 39 25.14 17.78 24.86
C ALA A 39 25.23 18.23 23.38
N LYS A 40 26.27 19.03 23.04
CA LYS A 40 26.47 19.47 21.64
C LYS A 40 27.06 18.41 20.72
N ILE A 41 27.71 17.39 21.25
CA ILE A 41 28.23 16.26 20.45
C ILE A 41 27.12 15.24 20.17
N TRP A 42 26.14 15.15 21.07
CA TRP A 42 24.97 14.29 20.85
C TRP A 42 23.99 14.86 19.82
N ASP A 43 23.72 16.16 19.80
CA ASP A 43 22.87 16.80 18.79
C ASP A 43 23.49 16.72 17.38
N THR A 44 24.79 16.73 17.21
CA THR A 44 25.47 16.55 15.92
C THR A 44 25.65 15.08 15.53
N ALA A 45 25.72 14.15 16.47
CA ALA A 45 25.87 12.72 16.16
C ALA A 45 24.51 12.00 15.97
N ILE A 46 23.45 12.44 16.62
CA ILE A 46 22.09 11.87 16.47
C ILE A 46 21.29 12.60 15.38
N GLY A 47 21.50 13.91 15.21
CA GLY A 47 20.89 14.69 14.11
C GLY A 47 21.28 14.17 12.72
N GLY A 48 22.51 13.66 12.56
CA GLY A 48 22.97 13.06 11.29
C GLY A 48 22.48 11.62 11.04
N TRP A 49 21.90 10.95 12.04
CA TRP A 49 21.36 9.58 11.91
C TRP A 49 19.83 9.53 11.76
N LEU A 50 19.13 10.64 11.98
CA LEU A 50 17.69 10.77 11.78
C LEU A 50 17.32 11.35 10.40
N GLU A 51 18.29 11.76 9.57
CA GLU A 51 18.12 12.09 8.16
C GLU A 51 18.22 10.86 7.22
N GLY A 52 18.12 9.65 7.73
CA GLY A 52 18.03 8.42 6.95
C GLY A 52 16.65 8.33 6.28
N LYS A 53 16.62 8.52 4.99
CA LYS A 53 15.46 8.33 4.11
C LYS A 53 14.84 6.95 4.37
N HIS A 54 13.70 6.91 5.06
CA HIS A 54 12.90 5.69 5.24
C HIS A 54 11.99 5.39 4.03
N MET A 55 12.30 5.99 2.90
CA MET A 55 11.51 5.88 1.68
C MET A 55 12.43 5.89 0.46
N HIS A 56 12.30 4.86 -0.37
CA HIS A 56 12.95 4.81 -1.67
C HIS A 56 12.21 5.69 -2.67
N ARG A 57 12.94 6.36 -3.58
CA ARG A 57 12.38 7.21 -4.62
C ARG A 57 13.15 7.01 -5.92
N GLU A 58 12.41 6.75 -7.00
CA GLU A 58 12.99 6.67 -8.35
C GLU A 58 12.16 7.43 -9.37
N ARG A 59 12.81 7.87 -10.44
CA ARG A 59 12.17 8.41 -11.62
C ARG A 59 11.93 7.29 -12.63
N VAL A 60 10.66 6.94 -12.85
CA VAL A 60 10.25 5.84 -13.73
C VAL A 60 10.25 6.25 -15.21
N SER A 61 9.78 7.47 -15.47
CA SER A 61 9.81 8.07 -16.82
C SER A 61 9.89 9.59 -16.73
N GLU A 62 9.79 10.32 -17.83
CA GLU A 62 9.78 11.78 -17.81
C GLU A 62 8.61 12.29 -16.97
N ASN A 63 8.92 12.99 -15.87
CA ASN A 63 7.93 13.57 -14.94
C ASN A 63 7.01 12.53 -14.25
N VAL A 64 7.42 11.28 -14.15
CA VAL A 64 6.75 10.20 -13.39
C VAL A 64 7.73 9.65 -12.36
N PHE A 65 7.35 9.71 -11.10
CA PHE A 65 8.15 9.25 -9.97
C PHE A 65 7.39 8.18 -9.19
N TRP A 66 8.15 7.23 -8.67
CA TRP A 66 7.71 6.18 -7.78
C TRP A 66 8.36 6.33 -6.41
N PHE A 67 7.60 6.02 -5.39
CA PHE A 67 8.02 6.01 -4.00
C PHE A 67 7.67 4.66 -3.37
N GLN A 68 8.53 4.18 -2.47
CA GLN A 68 8.27 2.96 -1.71
C GLN A 68 8.69 3.17 -0.26
N SER A 69 7.81 2.80 0.67
CA SER A 69 8.11 2.77 2.10
C SER A 69 9.13 1.67 2.41
N GLU A 70 10.18 2.01 3.15
CA GLU A 70 11.13 1.02 3.67
C GLU A 70 10.70 0.46 5.04
N VAL A 71 9.72 1.10 5.68
CA VAL A 71 9.31 0.78 7.05
C VAL A 71 7.90 0.17 7.14
N TYR A 72 7.09 0.28 6.09
CA TYR A 72 5.72 -0.22 6.08
C TYR A 72 5.43 -1.08 4.85
N ALA A 73 5.60 -2.40 4.97
CA ALA A 73 5.20 -3.42 3.99
C ALA A 73 5.58 -3.12 2.53
N GLN A 74 6.61 -2.29 2.29
CA GLN A 74 7.00 -1.83 0.95
C GLN A 74 5.85 -1.20 0.16
N VAL A 75 4.89 -0.53 0.84
CA VAL A 75 3.78 0.17 0.19
C VAL A 75 4.31 1.27 -0.73
N THR A 76 3.63 1.47 -1.86
CA THR A 76 4.08 2.39 -2.90
C THR A 76 3.15 3.58 -3.09
N ALA A 77 3.69 4.63 -3.67
CA ALA A 77 2.97 5.81 -4.12
C ALA A 77 3.59 6.33 -5.42
N GLY A 78 2.88 7.23 -6.10
CA GLY A 78 3.35 7.83 -7.34
C GLY A 78 3.16 9.33 -7.39
N VAL A 79 3.99 9.99 -8.22
CA VAL A 79 3.84 11.41 -8.52
C VAL A 79 3.98 11.63 -10.03
N ILE A 80 3.00 12.31 -10.61
CA ILE A 80 3.04 12.76 -12.01
C ILE A 80 3.08 14.29 -12.01
N VAL A 81 4.13 14.84 -12.65
CA VAL A 81 4.42 16.27 -12.64
C VAL A 81 4.02 16.91 -13.95
N GLY A 82 3.11 17.86 -13.87
CA GLY A 82 2.77 18.75 -14.97
C GLY A 82 3.55 20.08 -14.90
N PRO A 83 3.37 20.97 -15.89
CA PRO A 83 4.11 22.24 -15.94
C PRO A 83 3.67 23.25 -14.86
N GLN A 84 2.51 23.06 -14.23
CA GLN A 84 1.95 24.00 -13.25
C GLN A 84 1.59 23.33 -11.92
N TRP A 85 1.35 22.03 -11.92
CA TRP A 85 0.89 21.28 -10.75
C TRP A 85 1.16 19.79 -10.92
N ALA A 86 1.14 19.06 -9.82
CA ALA A 86 1.35 17.63 -9.77
C ALA A 86 0.09 16.88 -9.35
N VAL A 87 0.07 15.59 -9.68
CA VAL A 87 -0.86 14.58 -9.17
C VAL A 87 -0.07 13.59 -8.33
N VAL A 88 -0.59 13.27 -7.17
CA VAL A 88 -0.12 12.19 -6.30
C VAL A 88 -1.04 10.98 -6.48
N ILE A 89 -0.50 9.79 -6.61
CA ILE A 89 -1.24 8.52 -6.62
C ILE A 89 -0.86 7.78 -5.35
N ASP A 90 -1.82 7.59 -4.48
CA ASP A 90 -1.71 7.12 -3.09
C ASP A 90 -0.76 7.97 -2.23
N THR A 91 -0.94 7.91 -0.93
CA THR A 91 -0.31 8.91 -0.04
C THR A 91 0.46 8.29 1.11
N LEU A 92 0.63 6.95 1.10
CA LEU A 92 1.28 6.19 2.17
C LEU A 92 0.52 6.28 3.51
N ALA A 93 0.96 5.52 4.51
CA ALA A 93 0.33 5.48 5.83
C ALA A 93 0.95 6.46 6.83
N LEU A 94 2.26 6.68 6.72
CA LEU A 94 3.02 7.38 7.74
C LEU A 94 3.12 8.87 7.44
N PRO A 95 2.87 9.75 8.43
CA PRO A 95 2.95 11.19 8.26
C PRO A 95 4.28 11.67 7.70
N GLU A 96 5.38 11.12 8.20
CA GLU A 96 6.73 11.49 7.81
C GLU A 96 6.99 11.22 6.32
N GLU A 97 6.51 10.09 5.80
CA GLU A 97 6.66 9.71 4.40
C GLU A 97 5.81 10.60 3.48
N ALA A 98 4.55 10.84 3.86
CA ALA A 98 3.65 11.73 3.11
C ALA A 98 4.19 13.18 3.06
N LEU A 99 4.72 13.68 4.18
CA LEU A 99 5.34 15.00 4.25
C LEU A 99 6.63 15.08 3.42
N THR A 100 7.48 14.06 3.46
CA THR A 100 8.70 13.98 2.63
C THR A 100 8.37 13.99 1.14
N MET A 101 7.34 13.23 0.73
CA MET A 101 6.86 13.23 -0.66
C MET A 101 6.33 14.61 -1.07
N ARG A 102 5.56 15.27 -0.22
CA ARG A 102 5.08 16.63 -0.46
C ARG A 102 6.24 17.61 -0.57
N GLU A 103 7.21 17.58 0.34
CA GLU A 103 8.38 18.46 0.33
C GLU A 103 9.17 18.32 -0.98
N PHE A 104 9.39 17.09 -1.44
CA PHE A 104 9.99 16.83 -2.74
C PHE A 104 9.23 17.50 -3.88
N ILE A 105 7.89 17.40 -3.91
CA ILE A 105 7.08 17.98 -4.98
C ILE A 105 7.12 19.50 -4.94
N GLU A 106 6.95 20.09 -3.75
CA GLU A 106 6.79 21.55 -3.60
C GLU A 106 8.15 22.28 -3.68
N HIS A 107 9.22 21.71 -3.10
CA HIS A 107 10.52 22.39 -3.00
C HIS A 107 11.52 21.94 -4.07
N GLU A 108 11.63 20.64 -4.37
CA GLU A 108 12.59 20.17 -5.38
C GLU A 108 12.03 20.29 -6.80
N LEU A 109 10.73 19.99 -7.02
CA LEU A 109 10.09 20.07 -8.33
C LEU A 109 9.40 21.42 -8.58
N GLY A 110 9.18 22.24 -7.55
CA GLY A 110 8.67 23.61 -7.62
C GLY A 110 7.20 23.72 -8.05
N VAL A 111 6.39 22.69 -7.84
CA VAL A 111 4.96 22.67 -8.19
C VAL A 111 4.10 22.28 -7.00
N GLN A 112 2.83 22.74 -7.01
CA GLN A 112 1.86 22.36 -5.97
C GLN A 112 1.11 21.08 -6.35
N VAL A 113 0.74 20.28 -5.35
CA VAL A 113 -0.15 19.14 -5.56
C VAL A 113 -1.58 19.63 -5.74
N ARG A 114 -2.18 19.34 -6.89
CA ARG A 114 -3.56 19.71 -7.20
C ARG A 114 -4.54 18.58 -7.02
N TYR A 115 -4.13 17.35 -7.30
CA TYR A 115 -4.95 16.16 -7.14
C TYR A 115 -4.20 15.08 -6.39
N VAL A 116 -4.94 14.36 -5.56
CA VAL A 116 -4.53 13.07 -4.98
C VAL A 116 -5.49 12.03 -5.54
N ILE A 117 -4.98 10.93 -6.06
CA ILE A 117 -5.79 9.80 -6.54
C ILE A 117 -5.58 8.65 -5.55
N ASN A 118 -6.64 8.17 -4.91
CA ASN A 118 -6.56 6.96 -4.11
C ASN A 118 -6.92 5.74 -4.96
N THR A 119 -6.04 4.75 -5.00
CA THR A 119 -6.29 3.50 -5.72
C THR A 119 -7.38 2.68 -5.03
N HIS A 120 -7.45 2.72 -3.71
CA HIS A 120 -8.49 2.10 -2.89
C HIS A 120 -8.48 2.67 -1.46
N TYR A 121 -9.37 2.20 -0.57
CA TYR A 121 -9.65 2.81 0.74
C TYR A 121 -8.69 2.42 1.87
N HIS A 122 -7.76 1.48 1.67
CA HIS A 122 -6.89 1.02 2.75
C HIS A 122 -5.99 2.12 3.30
N ALA A 123 -5.67 1.99 4.57
CA ALA A 123 -4.97 2.99 5.37
C ALA A 123 -3.64 3.46 4.76
N ASP A 124 -2.87 2.53 4.27
CA ASP A 124 -1.55 2.74 3.69
C ASP A 124 -1.58 3.37 2.29
N HIS A 125 -2.76 3.58 1.71
CA HIS A 125 -2.97 4.30 0.45
C HIS A 125 -3.67 5.65 0.64
N CYS A 126 -4.38 5.86 1.78
CA CYS A 126 -5.26 7.01 1.98
C CYS A 126 -4.92 7.91 3.16
N TRP A 127 -4.25 7.41 4.21
CA TRP A 127 -4.08 8.17 5.45
C TRP A 127 -3.19 9.40 5.29
N GLY A 128 -2.29 9.40 4.33
CA GLY A 128 -1.49 10.56 3.98
C GLY A 128 -2.25 11.69 3.27
N ASN A 129 -3.51 11.50 2.83
CA ASN A 129 -4.30 12.51 2.10
C ASN A 129 -4.31 13.87 2.81
N CYS A 130 -4.42 13.88 4.15
CA CYS A 130 -4.51 15.10 4.95
C CYS A 130 -3.24 15.96 4.92
N PHE A 131 -2.11 15.43 4.45
CA PHE A 131 -0.86 16.16 4.33
C PHE A 131 -0.71 16.88 2.98
N PHE A 132 -1.72 16.80 2.10
CA PHE A 132 -1.80 17.53 0.84
C PHE A 132 -2.94 18.57 0.87
N PRO A 133 -2.83 19.62 1.71
CA PRO A 133 -3.91 20.60 1.89
C PRO A 133 -4.22 21.32 0.59
N GLY A 134 -5.52 21.45 0.29
CA GLY A 134 -6.00 22.10 -0.94
C GLY A 134 -6.04 21.19 -2.16
N ALA A 135 -5.49 19.98 -2.11
CA ALA A 135 -5.62 19.01 -3.18
C ALA A 135 -7.05 18.43 -3.24
N ILE A 136 -7.51 18.15 -4.45
CA ILE A 136 -8.77 17.46 -4.70
C ILE A 136 -8.48 15.97 -4.69
N VAL A 137 -9.04 15.25 -3.71
CA VAL A 137 -8.92 13.79 -3.65
C VAL A 137 -9.91 13.16 -4.61
N VAL A 138 -9.42 12.26 -5.46
CA VAL A 138 -10.16 11.51 -6.49
C VAL A 138 -10.09 10.02 -6.16
N GLY A 139 -11.16 9.29 -6.35
CA GLY A 139 -11.19 7.83 -6.13
C GLY A 139 -12.50 7.20 -6.55
N HIS A 140 -12.64 5.91 -6.30
CA HIS A 140 -13.89 5.21 -6.52
C HIS A 140 -14.98 5.67 -5.54
N ALA A 141 -16.25 5.63 -5.93
CA ALA A 141 -17.37 6.01 -5.04
C ALA A 141 -17.40 5.18 -3.75
N ARG A 142 -17.10 3.88 -3.83
CA ARG A 142 -16.99 3.00 -2.66
C ARG A 142 -15.80 3.34 -1.77
N CYS A 143 -14.66 3.82 -2.32
CA CYS A 143 -13.54 4.29 -1.52
C CYS A 143 -13.99 5.42 -0.59
N ARG A 144 -14.73 6.39 -1.13
CA ARG A 144 -15.34 7.45 -0.30
C ARG A 144 -16.28 6.87 0.75
N GLN A 145 -17.14 5.94 0.36
CA GLN A 145 -18.10 5.31 1.27
C GLN A 145 -17.38 4.65 2.46
N TYR A 146 -16.42 3.76 2.20
CA TYR A 146 -15.68 3.04 3.24
C TYR A 146 -14.90 3.97 4.16
N LEU A 147 -14.25 5.00 3.61
CA LEU A 147 -13.53 5.98 4.44
C LEU A 147 -14.47 6.80 5.34
N VAL A 148 -15.69 7.09 4.90
CA VAL A 148 -16.70 7.79 5.71
C VAL A 148 -17.31 6.88 6.78
N GLU A 149 -17.62 5.63 6.43
CA GLU A 149 -18.30 4.68 7.31
C GLU A 149 -17.35 4.06 8.35
N GLU A 150 -16.14 3.70 7.97
CA GLU A 150 -15.22 2.90 8.77
C GLU A 150 -13.87 3.58 9.04
N GLY A 151 -13.45 4.50 8.17
CA GLY A 151 -12.10 5.08 8.21
C GLY A 151 -11.77 5.79 9.50
N VAL A 152 -12.73 6.54 10.08
CA VAL A 152 -12.50 7.28 11.34
C VAL A 152 -12.29 6.31 12.50
N ALA A 153 -13.13 5.29 12.63
CA ALA A 153 -13.02 4.31 13.71
C ALA A 153 -11.74 3.47 13.60
N SER A 154 -11.37 3.10 12.36
CA SER A 154 -10.11 2.41 12.06
C SER A 154 -8.90 3.25 12.47
N LEU A 155 -8.89 4.53 12.09
CA LEU A 155 -7.81 5.46 12.45
C LEU A 155 -7.72 5.67 13.97
N GLU A 156 -8.82 5.92 14.66
CA GLU A 156 -8.83 6.08 16.12
C GLU A 156 -8.26 4.86 16.85
N SER A 157 -8.57 3.68 16.35
CA SER A 157 -8.01 2.45 16.89
C SER A 157 -6.49 2.35 16.64
N ALA A 158 -6.02 2.70 15.47
CA ALA A 158 -4.59 2.71 15.13
C ALA A 158 -3.81 3.78 15.92
N GLN A 159 -4.39 4.98 16.13
CA GLN A 159 -3.79 6.06 16.91
C GLN A 159 -3.55 5.69 18.38
N LYS A 160 -4.36 4.79 18.96
CA LYS A 160 -4.14 4.26 20.31
C LYS A 160 -2.89 3.39 20.39
N GLN A 161 -2.51 2.74 19.29
CA GLN A 161 -1.38 1.82 19.23
C GLN A 161 -0.12 2.52 18.70
N ASN A 162 -0.29 3.49 17.78
CA ASN A 162 0.82 4.23 17.19
C ASN A 162 0.60 5.75 17.34
N PRO A 163 1.28 6.40 18.30
CA PRO A 163 1.17 7.84 18.52
C PRO A 163 1.62 8.71 17.34
N SER A 164 2.44 8.23 16.41
CA SER A 164 2.86 8.98 15.23
C SER A 164 1.67 9.34 14.33
N LEU A 165 0.61 8.54 14.38
CA LEU A 165 -0.60 8.75 13.59
C LEU A 165 -1.54 9.85 14.14
N ARG A 166 -1.22 10.50 15.28
CA ARG A 166 -2.10 11.52 15.90
C ARG A 166 -2.42 12.70 14.99
N GLN A 167 -1.55 13.02 14.03
CA GLN A 167 -1.75 14.12 13.08
C GLN A 167 -2.62 13.70 11.89
N VAL A 168 -2.79 12.41 11.65
CA VAL A 168 -3.59 11.89 10.54
C VAL A 168 -5.06 12.23 10.75
N LYS A 169 -5.72 12.61 9.66
CA LYS A 169 -7.17 12.83 9.58
C LYS A 169 -7.70 12.16 8.32
N ILE A 170 -8.85 11.54 8.41
CA ILE A 170 -9.50 10.95 7.25
C ILE A 170 -9.98 12.06 6.31
N VAL A 171 -9.50 12.03 5.08
CA VAL A 171 -9.93 12.89 3.97
C VAL A 171 -10.42 12.01 2.83
N PRO A 172 -11.75 11.74 2.76
CA PRO A 172 -12.33 10.91 1.71
C PRO A 172 -12.24 11.60 0.33
N PRO A 173 -12.31 10.85 -0.78
CA PRO A 173 -12.40 11.42 -2.13
C PRO A 173 -13.48 12.49 -2.25
N HIS A 174 -13.11 13.64 -2.82
CA HIS A 174 -14.01 14.76 -3.14
C HIS A 174 -14.72 14.54 -4.48
N LEU A 175 -13.99 13.97 -5.45
CA LEU A 175 -14.46 13.63 -6.78
C LEU A 175 -14.44 12.11 -6.94
N THR A 176 -15.57 11.52 -7.33
CA THR A 176 -15.70 10.08 -7.44
C THR A 176 -16.30 9.65 -8.76
N PHE A 177 -15.98 8.42 -9.18
CA PHE A 177 -16.67 7.70 -10.24
C PHE A 177 -16.96 6.26 -9.76
N GLU A 178 -17.92 5.60 -10.37
CA GLU A 178 -18.36 4.26 -9.93
C GLU A 178 -18.10 3.19 -10.99
N THR A 179 -18.26 3.54 -12.25
CA THR A 179 -18.12 2.62 -13.38
C THR A 179 -17.42 3.31 -14.56
N GLY A 180 -16.84 2.49 -15.45
CA GLY A 180 -16.17 2.99 -16.64
C GLY A 180 -14.78 3.53 -16.35
N GLU A 181 -14.40 4.60 -17.01
CA GLU A 181 -13.08 5.22 -16.93
C GLU A 181 -13.22 6.72 -16.71
N MET A 182 -12.28 7.29 -15.95
CA MET A 182 -12.12 8.72 -15.79
C MET A 182 -10.76 9.11 -16.32
N THR A 183 -10.68 10.18 -17.13
CA THR A 183 -9.40 10.70 -17.60
C THR A 183 -9.10 12.05 -16.97
N LEU A 184 -7.90 12.16 -16.39
CA LEU A 184 -7.35 13.40 -15.88
C LEU A 184 -6.12 13.79 -16.70
N ARG A 185 -6.09 15.01 -17.26
CA ARG A 185 -4.96 15.48 -18.05
C ARG A 185 -3.99 16.29 -17.21
N VAL A 186 -2.70 15.91 -17.23
CA VAL A 186 -1.61 16.55 -16.51
C VAL A 186 -0.53 16.98 -17.50
N GLY A 187 -0.57 18.25 -17.89
CA GLY A 187 0.31 18.75 -18.94
C GLY A 187 0.05 18.02 -20.27
N LYS A 188 1.03 17.23 -20.72
CA LYS A 188 0.96 16.42 -21.97
C LYS A 188 0.51 14.99 -21.72
N LYS A 189 0.31 14.57 -20.46
CA LYS A 189 -0.02 13.21 -20.08
C LYS A 189 -1.49 13.04 -19.76
N ASN A 190 -2.07 11.93 -20.20
CA ASN A 190 -3.40 11.48 -19.82
C ASN A 190 -3.27 10.40 -18.74
N LEU A 191 -3.92 10.63 -17.60
CA LEU A 191 -4.07 9.63 -16.55
C LEU A 191 -5.42 8.98 -16.69
N ILE A 192 -5.44 7.72 -17.10
CA ILE A 192 -6.68 6.95 -17.28
C ILE A 192 -6.90 6.12 -16.01
N LEU A 193 -7.94 6.49 -15.26
CA LEU A 193 -8.38 5.79 -14.06
C LEU A 193 -9.42 4.75 -14.47
N SER A 194 -9.17 3.47 -14.20
CA SER A 194 -10.07 2.36 -14.52
C SER A 194 -10.33 1.50 -13.30
N THR A 195 -11.53 0.95 -13.18
CA THR A 195 -11.86 0.01 -12.10
C THR A 195 -11.07 -1.29 -12.24
N THR A 196 -10.48 -1.73 -11.11
CA THR A 196 -9.70 -2.97 -10.99
C THR A 196 -10.05 -3.70 -9.69
N PRO A 197 -11.31 -4.18 -9.56
CA PRO A 197 -11.74 -4.88 -8.36
C PRO A 197 -10.97 -6.19 -8.18
N GLY A 198 -10.98 -6.69 -6.96
CA GLY A 198 -10.40 -7.99 -6.63
C GLY A 198 -9.69 -8.03 -5.30
N HIS A 199 -8.77 -7.09 -5.01
CA HIS A 199 -8.22 -6.87 -3.68
C HIS A 199 -9.29 -6.27 -2.75
N SER A 200 -9.94 -5.24 -3.23
CA SER A 200 -11.13 -4.60 -2.66
C SER A 200 -12.12 -4.26 -3.77
N SER A 201 -13.37 -3.99 -3.41
CA SER A 201 -14.41 -3.70 -4.40
C SER A 201 -14.37 -2.28 -4.95
N ASP A 202 -13.56 -1.39 -4.35
CA ASP A 202 -13.33 -0.01 -4.73
C ASP A 202 -12.02 0.20 -5.49
N GLY A 203 -11.29 -0.90 -5.79
CA GLY A 203 -10.00 -0.85 -6.45
C GLY A 203 -10.04 -0.15 -7.80
N ILE A 204 -9.11 0.78 -8.03
CA ILE A 204 -8.84 1.40 -9.32
C ILE A 204 -7.35 1.34 -9.63
N SER A 205 -7.02 1.36 -10.90
CA SER A 205 -5.65 1.58 -11.38
C SER A 205 -5.56 2.89 -12.17
N VAL A 206 -4.35 3.42 -12.28
CA VAL A 206 -4.07 4.68 -13.00
C VAL A 206 -3.00 4.42 -14.06
N LEU A 207 -3.40 4.47 -15.32
CA LEU A 207 -2.47 4.37 -16.46
C LEU A 207 -1.98 5.77 -16.85
N VAL A 208 -0.67 5.98 -16.85
CA VAL A 208 -0.04 7.10 -17.55
C VAL A 208 0.11 6.69 -19.00
N GLU A 209 -0.82 7.15 -19.85
CA GLU A 209 -1.04 6.60 -21.19
C GLU A 209 0.20 6.73 -22.09
N GLU A 210 0.83 7.91 -22.13
CA GLU A 210 1.96 8.20 -23.00
C GLU A 210 3.23 7.42 -22.62
N ASP A 211 3.40 7.12 -21.34
CA ASP A 211 4.56 6.39 -20.81
C ASP A 211 4.30 4.88 -20.70
N ARG A 212 3.06 4.44 -20.85
CA ARG A 212 2.66 3.04 -20.63
C ARG A 212 3.01 2.55 -19.23
N VAL A 213 2.97 3.43 -18.23
CA VAL A 213 3.22 3.13 -16.82
C VAL A 213 1.89 2.99 -16.11
N LEU A 214 1.66 1.85 -15.47
CA LEU A 214 0.44 1.55 -14.71
C LEU A 214 0.73 1.57 -13.20
N PHE A 215 0.05 2.43 -12.47
CA PHE A 215 -0.07 2.33 -11.02
C PHE A 215 -1.27 1.43 -10.72
N ALA A 216 -0.99 0.21 -10.28
CA ALA A 216 -1.99 -0.83 -10.17
C ALA A 216 -2.70 -0.87 -8.80
N GLY A 217 -2.17 -0.15 -7.80
CA GLY A 217 -2.56 -0.36 -6.41
C GLY A 217 -2.44 -1.84 -6.04
N ASP A 218 -3.23 -2.28 -5.08
CA ASP A 218 -3.19 -3.66 -4.58
C ASP A 218 -3.89 -4.68 -5.51
N ALA A 219 -4.46 -4.22 -6.64
CA ALA A 219 -4.89 -5.13 -7.69
C ALA A 219 -3.72 -5.91 -8.32
N PHE A 220 -2.48 -5.43 -8.11
CA PHE A 220 -1.26 -6.14 -8.46
C PHE A 220 -0.23 -6.03 -7.33
N MET A 221 0.19 -7.16 -6.76
CA MET A 221 1.15 -7.29 -5.66
C MET A 221 2.07 -8.49 -5.89
N PRO A 222 3.24 -8.57 -5.20
CA PRO A 222 4.09 -9.76 -5.23
C PRO A 222 3.35 -11.03 -4.81
N LEU A 223 2.42 -10.91 -3.86
CA LEU A 223 1.43 -11.90 -3.49
C LEU A 223 0.03 -11.30 -3.60
N PRO A 224 -0.84 -11.74 -4.51
CA PRO A 224 -2.22 -11.30 -4.57
C PRO A 224 -2.93 -11.44 -3.22
N PHE A 225 -3.64 -10.39 -2.77
CA PHE A 225 -4.31 -10.36 -1.47
C PHE A 225 -5.79 -10.01 -1.64
N ILE A 226 -6.70 -10.94 -1.26
CA ILE A 226 -8.13 -10.93 -1.61
C ILE A 226 -9.08 -10.82 -0.41
N VAL A 227 -8.60 -10.44 0.77
CA VAL A 227 -9.40 -10.51 2.02
C VAL A 227 -10.64 -9.63 1.97
N ASP A 228 -10.55 -8.44 1.37
CA ASP A 228 -11.65 -7.47 1.28
C ASP A 228 -12.26 -7.42 -0.14
N GLY A 229 -11.98 -8.41 -0.96
CA GLY A 229 -12.42 -8.49 -2.34
C GLY A 229 -12.80 -9.89 -2.80
N ASP A 230 -12.64 -10.15 -4.09
CA ASP A 230 -13.00 -11.40 -4.75
C ASP A 230 -11.88 -11.94 -5.63
N ALA A 231 -11.63 -13.25 -5.54
CA ALA A 231 -10.55 -13.89 -6.29
C ALA A 231 -10.79 -13.95 -7.81
N ASP A 232 -12.03 -14.05 -8.27
CA ASP A 232 -12.35 -14.11 -9.70
C ASP A 232 -12.24 -12.72 -10.32
N ASP A 233 -12.70 -11.69 -9.61
CA ASP A 233 -12.50 -10.29 -10.00
C ASP A 233 -11.02 -9.95 -10.08
N MET A 234 -10.20 -10.39 -9.11
CA MET A 234 -8.76 -10.18 -9.11
C MET A 234 -8.07 -10.88 -10.27
N LEU A 235 -8.46 -12.13 -10.57
CA LEU A 235 -7.98 -12.85 -11.75
C LEU A 235 -8.31 -12.10 -13.05
N ALA A 236 -9.51 -11.54 -13.16
CA ALA A 236 -9.93 -10.77 -14.33
C ALA A 236 -9.11 -9.47 -14.45
N SER A 237 -8.93 -8.74 -13.37
CA SER A 237 -8.13 -7.50 -13.31
C SER A 237 -6.67 -7.75 -13.71
N ILE A 238 -6.01 -8.75 -13.11
CA ILE A 238 -4.61 -9.11 -13.44
C ILE A 238 -4.46 -9.50 -14.92
N LYS A 239 -5.39 -10.32 -15.45
CA LYS A 239 -5.35 -10.72 -16.86
C LYS A 239 -5.61 -9.54 -17.82
N LYS A 240 -6.44 -8.57 -17.42
CA LYS A 240 -6.66 -7.33 -18.19
C LYS A 240 -5.35 -6.52 -18.24
N MET A 241 -4.70 -6.31 -17.09
CA MET A 241 -3.43 -5.57 -17.02
C MET A 241 -2.33 -6.20 -17.90
N GLY A 242 -2.19 -7.53 -17.90
CA GLY A 242 -1.22 -8.24 -18.73
C GLY A 242 -1.39 -8.05 -20.24
N LYS A 243 -2.57 -7.58 -20.70
CA LYS A 243 -2.88 -7.35 -22.12
C LYS A 243 -2.72 -5.88 -22.54
N MET A 244 -2.39 -4.98 -21.61
CA MET A 244 -2.34 -3.55 -21.88
C MET A 244 -1.09 -3.10 -22.62
N GLY A 245 -0.06 -3.97 -22.80
CA GLY A 245 1.19 -3.62 -23.48
C GLY A 245 1.97 -2.55 -22.71
N LEU A 246 2.15 -2.74 -21.42
CA LEU A 246 2.78 -1.79 -20.50
C LEU A 246 4.31 -1.82 -20.60
N GLU A 247 4.93 -0.70 -20.27
CA GLU A 247 6.38 -0.62 -20.04
C GLU A 247 6.72 -0.95 -18.59
N ASN A 248 5.92 -0.47 -17.63
CA ASN A 248 6.11 -0.75 -16.22
C ASN A 248 4.77 -0.93 -15.51
N ILE A 249 4.74 -1.81 -14.50
CA ILE A 249 3.67 -1.89 -13.48
C ILE A 249 4.27 -1.47 -12.14
N ILE A 250 3.69 -0.44 -11.54
CA ILE A 250 3.93 -0.06 -10.15
C ILE A 250 2.88 -0.77 -9.32
N GLN A 251 3.33 -1.76 -8.56
CA GLN A 251 2.50 -2.55 -7.66
C GLN A 251 2.07 -1.70 -6.46
N GLY A 252 0.99 -2.07 -5.76
CA GLY A 252 0.63 -1.42 -4.50
C GLY A 252 1.68 -1.60 -3.41
N HIS A 253 2.35 -2.76 -3.42
CA HIS A 253 3.49 -3.09 -2.56
C HIS A 253 4.60 -3.76 -3.37
N GLY A 254 5.86 -3.55 -2.95
CA GLY A 254 7.03 -4.18 -3.59
C GLY A 254 7.60 -3.34 -4.72
N ASP A 255 8.49 -3.95 -5.50
CA ASP A 255 9.29 -3.28 -6.52
C ASP A 255 8.50 -3.04 -7.81
N ILE A 256 9.02 -2.16 -8.68
CA ILE A 256 8.49 -1.94 -10.02
C ILE A 256 8.69 -3.21 -10.86
N ILE A 257 7.65 -3.63 -11.59
CA ILE A 257 7.75 -4.69 -12.58
C ILE A 257 8.05 -4.08 -13.94
N LEU A 258 9.19 -4.45 -14.51
CA LEU A 258 9.66 -3.96 -15.80
C LEU A 258 8.99 -4.73 -16.93
N ARG A 259 8.93 -4.14 -18.14
CA ARG A 259 8.31 -4.72 -19.34
C ARG A 259 8.65 -6.20 -19.57
N GLY A 260 9.92 -6.58 -19.44
CA GLY A 260 10.37 -7.96 -19.65
C GLY A 260 9.89 -8.96 -18.60
N GLU A 261 9.40 -8.50 -17.47
CA GLU A 261 8.97 -9.31 -16.32
C GLU A 261 7.45 -9.42 -16.23
N ILE A 262 6.68 -8.53 -16.89
CA ILE A 262 5.21 -8.42 -16.74
C ILE A 262 4.53 -9.75 -17.04
N ASP A 263 4.86 -10.41 -18.14
CA ASP A 263 4.22 -11.68 -18.52
C ASP A 263 4.49 -12.79 -17.49
N ALA A 264 5.68 -12.82 -16.90
CA ALA A 264 6.01 -13.78 -15.85
C ALA A 264 5.23 -13.45 -14.56
N ALA A 265 5.23 -12.20 -14.12
CA ALA A 265 4.53 -11.74 -12.92
C ALA A 265 3.01 -11.98 -13.03
N VAL A 266 2.41 -11.72 -14.19
CA VAL A 266 0.99 -12.01 -14.47
C VAL A 266 0.73 -13.52 -14.35
N ARG A 267 1.55 -14.37 -15.01
CA ARG A 267 1.39 -15.83 -14.93
C ARG A 267 1.50 -16.33 -13.48
N ASP A 268 2.48 -15.85 -12.74
CA ASP A 268 2.73 -16.28 -11.36
C ASP A 268 1.58 -15.89 -10.43
N ASN A 269 1.04 -14.68 -10.57
CA ASN A 269 -0.13 -14.23 -9.80
C ASN A 269 -1.39 -15.02 -10.16
N VAL A 270 -1.63 -15.26 -11.45
CA VAL A 270 -2.75 -16.08 -11.93
C VAL A 270 -2.63 -17.53 -11.43
N ASN A 271 -1.44 -18.11 -11.50
CA ASN A 271 -1.18 -19.47 -11.02
C ASN A 271 -1.42 -19.58 -9.51
N TYR A 272 -0.89 -18.62 -8.72
CA TYR A 272 -1.12 -18.58 -7.28
C TYR A 272 -2.60 -18.57 -6.92
N LEU A 273 -3.38 -17.65 -7.51
CA LEU A 273 -4.82 -17.55 -7.24
C LEU A 273 -5.56 -18.84 -7.62
N ASN A 274 -5.23 -19.46 -8.75
CA ASN A 274 -5.81 -20.73 -9.15
C ASN A 274 -5.43 -21.88 -8.19
N ASN A 275 -4.17 -21.91 -7.74
CA ASN A 275 -3.68 -22.95 -6.84
C ASN A 275 -4.33 -22.87 -5.46
N ILE A 276 -4.45 -21.67 -4.86
CA ILE A 276 -5.16 -21.51 -3.58
C ILE A 276 -6.65 -21.83 -3.71
N LYS A 277 -7.31 -21.46 -4.80
CA LYS A 277 -8.72 -21.85 -5.07
C LYS A 277 -8.88 -23.36 -5.15
N LYS A 278 -7.97 -24.05 -5.86
CA LYS A 278 -7.96 -25.51 -5.96
C LYS A 278 -7.73 -26.18 -4.61
N ALA A 279 -6.76 -25.69 -3.84
CA ALA A 279 -6.43 -26.23 -2.52
C ALA A 279 -7.60 -26.07 -1.53
N VAL A 280 -8.19 -24.87 -1.44
CA VAL A 280 -9.35 -24.62 -0.59
C VAL A 280 -10.54 -25.48 -0.99
N LYS A 281 -10.82 -25.63 -2.30
CA LYS A 281 -11.91 -26.47 -2.80
C LYS A 281 -11.71 -27.96 -2.43
N ALA A 282 -10.47 -28.43 -2.43
CA ALA A 282 -10.12 -29.84 -2.12
C ALA A 282 -10.30 -30.21 -0.64
N GLY A 283 -10.10 -29.24 0.26
CA GLY A 283 -10.11 -29.48 1.71
C GLY A 283 -11.21 -28.79 2.50
N GLY A 284 -11.86 -27.77 1.96
CA GLY A 284 -12.76 -26.89 2.70
C GLY A 284 -14.04 -27.53 3.23
N ARG A 285 -14.44 -28.71 2.77
CA ARG A 285 -15.58 -29.47 3.30
C ARG A 285 -15.18 -30.53 4.33
N ARG A 286 -13.90 -30.63 4.69
CA ARG A 286 -13.42 -31.61 5.68
C ARG A 286 -13.86 -31.18 7.08
N LYS A 287 -14.04 -32.15 7.99
CA LYS A 287 -14.33 -31.88 9.41
C LYS A 287 -13.23 -31.05 10.09
N ASN A 288 -12.00 -31.17 9.60
CA ASN A 288 -10.81 -30.44 10.06
C ASN A 288 -10.33 -29.41 9.01
N ALA A 289 -11.25 -28.72 8.35
CA ALA A 289 -10.93 -27.73 7.29
C ALA A 289 -9.93 -26.67 7.78
N ALA A 290 -10.10 -26.14 8.99
CA ALA A 290 -9.20 -25.12 9.54
C ALA A 290 -7.75 -25.64 9.68
N GLU A 291 -7.56 -26.86 10.21
CA GLU A 291 -6.22 -27.49 10.31
C GLU A 291 -5.62 -27.73 8.93
N TYR A 292 -6.42 -28.25 7.99
CA TYR A 292 -5.99 -28.47 6.61
C TYR A 292 -5.52 -27.18 5.93
N LEU A 293 -6.24 -26.06 6.11
CA LEU A 293 -5.84 -24.76 5.53
C LEU A 293 -4.52 -24.25 6.10
N GLU A 294 -4.24 -24.52 7.39
CA GLU A 294 -2.95 -24.13 8.00
C GLU A 294 -1.77 -24.97 7.49
N GLU A 295 -2.00 -26.17 6.95
CA GLU A 295 -0.96 -27.03 6.38
C GLU A 295 -0.56 -26.65 4.94
N ILE A 296 -1.38 -25.86 4.23
CA ILE A 296 -1.09 -25.46 2.84
C ILE A 296 0.07 -24.47 2.86
N ALA A 297 1.24 -24.85 2.38
CA ALA A 297 2.37 -23.96 2.28
C ALA A 297 2.24 -23.00 1.08
N ILE A 298 2.74 -21.77 1.23
CA ILE A 298 2.73 -20.75 0.18
C ILE A 298 3.52 -21.22 -1.05
N GLU A 299 4.59 -21.99 -0.84
CA GLU A 299 5.43 -22.55 -1.89
C GLU A 299 4.68 -23.60 -2.72
N ASP A 300 3.80 -24.38 -2.13
CA ASP A 300 2.93 -25.33 -2.83
C ASP A 300 1.94 -24.62 -3.77
N CYS A 301 1.68 -23.34 -3.48
CA CYS A 301 0.85 -22.48 -4.30
C CYS A 301 1.64 -21.65 -5.32
N GLY A 302 2.97 -21.79 -5.38
CA GLY A 302 3.83 -21.16 -6.37
C GLY A 302 4.30 -19.76 -6.02
N LYS A 303 4.31 -19.39 -4.74
CA LYS A 303 4.86 -18.12 -4.24
C LYS A 303 5.88 -18.37 -3.13
N SER A 304 6.71 -17.38 -2.85
CA SER A 304 7.72 -17.44 -1.80
C SER A 304 7.30 -16.66 -0.56
N ARG A 305 7.55 -17.23 0.61
CA ARG A 305 7.31 -16.57 1.91
C ARG A 305 8.18 -15.35 2.18
N VAL A 306 9.29 -15.18 1.43
CA VAL A 306 10.21 -14.05 1.63
C VAL A 306 9.69 -12.73 1.05
N HIS A 307 8.70 -12.76 0.15
CA HIS A 307 8.13 -11.53 -0.39
C HIS A 307 7.62 -10.61 0.72
N LEU A 308 7.72 -9.29 0.46
CA LEU A 308 7.30 -8.23 1.38
C LEU A 308 7.94 -8.35 2.77
N GLY A 309 9.24 -8.69 2.80
CA GLY A 309 9.97 -8.86 4.06
C GLY A 309 9.45 -10.00 4.95
N GLY A 310 8.85 -11.04 4.34
CA GLY A 310 8.26 -12.18 5.05
C GLY A 310 6.77 -12.04 5.38
N LEU A 311 6.13 -10.92 5.05
CA LEU A 311 4.70 -10.71 5.28
C LEU A 311 3.83 -11.66 4.43
N ALA A 312 4.36 -12.12 3.28
CA ALA A 312 3.63 -12.97 2.32
C ALA A 312 3.04 -14.23 2.96
N GLU A 313 3.72 -14.87 3.92
CA GLU A 313 3.17 -16.03 4.63
C GLU A 313 1.88 -15.68 5.39
N THR A 314 1.86 -14.54 6.07
CA THR A 314 0.67 -14.08 6.79
C THR A 314 -0.48 -13.75 5.84
N LEU A 315 -0.20 -13.10 4.72
CA LEU A 315 -1.21 -12.79 3.70
C LEU A 315 -1.76 -14.06 3.05
N HIS A 316 -0.88 -15.04 2.77
CA HIS A 316 -1.29 -16.34 2.25
C HIS A 316 -2.31 -17.04 3.17
N ARG A 317 -2.04 -17.12 4.48
CA ARG A 317 -2.98 -17.69 5.46
C ARG A 317 -4.33 -16.97 5.46
N ARG A 318 -4.32 -15.65 5.32
CA ARG A 318 -5.54 -14.85 5.23
C ARG A 318 -6.31 -15.13 3.94
N ASN A 319 -5.62 -15.22 2.81
CA ASN A 319 -6.23 -15.59 1.52
C ASN A 319 -6.96 -16.93 1.60
N LEU A 320 -6.33 -17.95 2.18
CA LEU A 320 -6.95 -19.27 2.34
C LEU A 320 -8.23 -19.19 3.17
N ARG A 321 -8.21 -18.45 4.29
CA ARG A 321 -9.39 -18.26 5.14
C ARG A 321 -10.48 -17.44 4.47
N ALA A 322 -10.12 -16.38 3.72
CA ALA A 322 -11.08 -15.57 2.97
C ALA A 322 -11.77 -16.40 1.88
N LEU A 323 -10.99 -17.15 1.10
CA LEU A 323 -11.54 -18.06 0.08
C LEU A 323 -12.44 -19.13 0.68
N HIS A 324 -12.07 -19.68 1.84
CA HIS A 324 -12.90 -20.67 2.53
C HIS A 324 -14.26 -20.07 2.89
N ARG A 325 -14.28 -18.87 3.48
CA ARG A 325 -15.53 -18.14 3.78
C ARG A 325 -16.36 -17.87 2.53
N GLN A 326 -15.72 -17.41 1.45
CA GLN A 326 -16.41 -17.14 0.18
C GLN A 326 -17.03 -18.39 -0.44
N MET A 327 -16.34 -19.55 -0.36
CA MET A 327 -16.80 -20.79 -0.99
C MET A 327 -17.77 -21.60 -0.15
N PHE A 328 -17.71 -21.52 1.18
CA PHE A 328 -18.45 -22.41 2.08
C PHE A 328 -19.30 -21.69 3.13
N GLY A 329 -19.19 -20.36 3.25
CA GLY A 329 -20.10 -19.55 4.06
C GLY A 329 -19.83 -19.59 5.57
N GLU A 330 -18.59 -19.91 6.00
CA GLU A 330 -18.18 -19.94 7.42
C GLU A 330 -17.21 -18.81 7.77
#